data_4aab59fe91aef767271f04c1eabb9a3f
#
_entry.id   4aab59fe91aef767271f04c1eabb9a3f
#
_cell.length_a   1.000
_cell.length_b   1.000
_cell.length_c   1.000
_cell.angle_alpha   90.00
_cell.angle_beta   90.00
_cell.angle_gamma   90.00
#
_symmetry.space_group_name_H-M   'P 1'
#
loop_
_entity.id
_entity.type
_entity.pdbx_description
1 polymer ?
#
loop_
_entity_poly.entity_id
_entity_poly.type
_entity_poly.pdbx_seq_one_letter_code
_entity_poly.pdbx_strand_id
1 'polypeptide(L)'
;MDAKEKKYLKSEKMNQKEFFLGVTAMLPLLLGVVPFGLVFGVLGISSGLTETETILMSSIVFAGASQVVFVQLWAAGSAYFVIGSSVALINLRHVLYSASVAEYLKKLSFKWRIILGYLLTDESFAVSIKRLSTHGESRPVHFFMLGSGLTLWLAWQISTIAGVIAGSTIPENWELAFAIPLTFIAIVVPLLKNTPTIICALTSCLIAIFGQSLPWNTWVIVAALGGILIGASIEKWKLSK
;
A
#
# COMPACT_ATOMS: atom_id res chain seq x y z
N MET A 1 -28.44 -18.12 -33.35
CA MET A 1 -27.54 -17.20 -32.60
C MET A 1 -26.86 -16.29 -33.62
N ASP A 2 -27.19 -15.00 -33.58
CA ASP A 2 -26.68 -13.99 -34.49
C ASP A 2 -25.16 -13.74 -34.27
N ALA A 3 -24.46 -13.22 -35.30
CA ALA A 3 -23.03 -12.89 -35.24
C ALA A 3 -22.71 -11.84 -34.16
N LYS A 4 -23.64 -10.92 -33.88
CA LYS A 4 -23.55 -9.95 -32.77
C LYS A 4 -23.59 -10.63 -31.41
N GLU A 5 -24.45 -11.60 -31.22
CA GLU A 5 -24.62 -12.37 -29.99
C GLU A 5 -23.39 -13.23 -29.72
N LYS A 6 -22.83 -13.88 -30.75
CA LYS A 6 -21.55 -14.64 -30.63
C LYS A 6 -20.39 -13.73 -30.25
N LYS A 7 -20.29 -12.53 -30.82
CA LYS A 7 -19.24 -11.55 -30.52
C LYS A 7 -19.37 -11.04 -29.09
N TYR A 8 -20.60 -10.77 -28.63
CA TYR A 8 -20.87 -10.32 -27.25
C TYR A 8 -20.45 -11.39 -26.22
N LEU A 9 -20.91 -12.63 -26.39
CA LEU A 9 -20.58 -13.75 -25.53
C LEU A 9 -19.07 -14.05 -25.48
N LYS A 10 -18.37 -13.90 -26.60
CA LYS A 10 -16.91 -14.04 -26.67
C LYS A 10 -16.19 -12.93 -25.88
N SER A 11 -16.69 -11.70 -25.96
CA SER A 11 -16.16 -10.55 -25.21
C SER A 11 -16.37 -10.73 -23.71
N GLU A 12 -17.57 -11.12 -23.29
CA GLU A 12 -17.90 -11.34 -21.88
C GLU A 12 -17.06 -12.46 -21.25
N LYS A 13 -16.92 -13.59 -21.92
CA LYS A 13 -16.04 -14.69 -21.49
C LYS A 13 -14.57 -14.24 -21.34
N MET A 14 -14.11 -13.36 -22.22
CA MET A 14 -12.76 -12.83 -22.14
C MET A 14 -12.57 -11.88 -20.95
N ASN A 15 -13.58 -11.04 -20.65
CA ASN A 15 -13.59 -10.16 -19.49
C ASN A 15 -13.54 -10.96 -18.18
N GLN A 16 -14.40 -11.97 -18.06
CA GLN A 16 -14.42 -12.88 -16.89
C GLN A 16 -13.09 -13.62 -16.74
N LYS A 17 -12.52 -14.11 -17.83
CA LYS A 17 -11.21 -14.79 -17.80
C LYS A 17 -10.10 -13.86 -17.30
N GLU A 18 -10.03 -12.61 -17.78
CA GLU A 18 -9.04 -11.64 -17.31
C GLU A 18 -9.26 -11.31 -15.83
N PHE A 19 -10.50 -11.15 -15.38
CA PHE A 19 -10.81 -10.90 -13.98
C PHE A 19 -10.29 -12.03 -13.07
N PHE A 20 -10.63 -13.29 -13.36
CA PHE A 20 -10.17 -14.42 -12.55
C PHE A 20 -8.65 -14.66 -12.63
N LEU A 21 -8.01 -14.33 -13.73
CA LEU A 21 -6.55 -14.32 -13.81
C LEU A 21 -5.94 -13.26 -12.87
N GLY A 22 -6.59 -12.10 -12.72
CA GLY A 22 -6.20 -11.09 -11.75
C GLY A 22 -6.36 -11.57 -10.30
N VAL A 23 -7.50 -12.20 -9.99
CA VAL A 23 -7.76 -12.83 -8.68
C VAL A 23 -6.65 -13.83 -8.34
N THR A 24 -6.39 -14.79 -9.22
CA THR A 24 -5.39 -15.84 -8.97
C THR A 24 -3.97 -15.31 -8.86
N ALA A 25 -3.63 -14.26 -9.62
CA ALA A 25 -2.32 -13.62 -9.54
C ALA A 25 -2.09 -12.90 -8.19
N MET A 26 -3.16 -12.45 -7.54
CA MET A 26 -3.09 -11.76 -6.25
C MET A 26 -2.96 -12.74 -5.06
N LEU A 27 -3.51 -13.96 -5.15
CA LEU A 27 -3.58 -14.90 -4.02
C LEU A 27 -2.23 -15.12 -3.29
N PRO A 28 -1.07 -15.29 -3.98
CA PRO A 28 0.19 -15.50 -3.28
C PRO A 28 0.62 -14.30 -2.41
N LEU A 29 0.26 -13.07 -2.82
CA LEU A 29 0.62 -11.87 -2.08
C LEU A 29 -0.21 -11.69 -0.82
N LEU A 30 -1.39 -12.31 -0.75
CA LEU A 30 -2.27 -12.26 0.43
C LEU A 30 -1.61 -12.85 1.68
N LEU A 31 -0.63 -13.76 1.53
CA LEU A 31 0.14 -14.30 2.65
C LEU A 31 0.87 -13.21 3.46
N GLY A 32 1.29 -12.13 2.81
CA GLY A 32 1.88 -10.97 3.48
C GLY A 32 0.85 -9.91 3.87
N VAL A 33 -0.15 -9.72 3.02
CA VAL A 33 -1.16 -8.66 3.17
C VAL A 33 -2.11 -8.92 4.34
N VAL A 34 -2.60 -10.17 4.50
CA VAL A 34 -3.56 -10.53 5.55
C VAL A 34 -2.99 -10.32 6.96
N PRO A 35 -1.79 -10.81 7.31
CA PRO A 35 -1.18 -10.51 8.60
C PRO A 35 -0.99 -8.99 8.82
N PHE A 36 -0.60 -8.26 7.78
CA PHE A 36 -0.38 -6.82 7.87
C PHE A 36 -1.69 -6.05 8.12
N GLY A 37 -2.79 -6.40 7.45
CA GLY A 37 -4.11 -5.81 7.68
C GLY A 37 -4.64 -6.11 9.09
N LEU A 38 -4.41 -7.33 9.59
CA LEU A 38 -4.75 -7.71 10.97
C LEU A 38 -3.98 -6.85 11.99
N VAL A 39 -2.68 -6.68 11.79
CA VAL A 39 -1.85 -5.81 12.64
C VAL A 39 -2.34 -4.38 12.59
N PHE A 40 -2.69 -3.84 11.41
CA PHE A 40 -3.25 -2.50 11.31
C PHE A 40 -4.53 -2.35 12.14
N GLY A 41 -5.45 -3.32 12.09
CA GLY A 41 -6.68 -3.31 12.89
C GLY A 41 -6.40 -3.25 14.40
N VAL A 42 -5.47 -4.09 14.89
CA VAL A 42 -5.02 -4.07 16.30
C VAL A 42 -4.40 -2.73 16.66
N LEU A 43 -3.50 -2.21 15.80
CA LEU A 43 -2.82 -0.93 16.02
C LEU A 43 -3.78 0.25 16.09
N GLY A 44 -4.82 0.27 15.24
CA GLY A 44 -5.85 1.32 15.26
C GLY A 44 -6.50 1.42 16.66
N ILE A 45 -6.95 0.29 17.18
CA ILE A 45 -7.59 0.22 18.53
C ILE A 45 -6.59 0.58 19.62
N SER A 46 -5.40 0.00 19.64
CA SER A 46 -4.39 0.26 20.68
C SER A 46 -3.87 1.70 20.68
N SER A 47 -4.04 2.42 19.57
CA SER A 47 -3.68 3.84 19.43
C SER A 47 -4.81 4.82 19.76
N GLY A 48 -5.93 4.31 20.28
CA GLY A 48 -7.06 5.12 20.74
C GLY A 48 -8.05 5.51 19.64
N LEU A 49 -7.96 4.91 18.44
CA LEU A 49 -9.03 5.04 17.43
C LEU A 49 -10.20 4.12 17.81
N THR A 50 -11.40 4.56 17.52
CA THR A 50 -12.58 3.72 17.62
C THR A 50 -12.59 2.63 16.53
N GLU A 51 -13.36 1.58 16.73
CA GLU A 51 -13.55 0.51 15.72
C GLU A 51 -14.01 1.10 14.37
N THR A 52 -14.98 2.03 14.43
CA THR A 52 -15.52 2.68 13.23
C THR A 52 -14.46 3.53 12.52
N GLU A 53 -13.67 4.32 13.24
CA GLU A 53 -12.60 5.13 12.67
C GLU A 53 -11.54 4.26 11.99
N THR A 54 -11.14 3.16 12.64
CA THR A 54 -10.15 2.22 12.09
C THR A 54 -10.65 1.58 10.80
N ILE A 55 -11.91 1.11 10.77
CA ILE A 55 -12.51 0.48 9.59
C ILE A 55 -12.73 1.51 8.46
N LEU A 56 -13.23 2.70 8.78
CA LEU A 56 -13.41 3.76 7.79
C LEU A 56 -12.07 4.20 7.19
N MET A 57 -11.04 4.36 8.01
CA MET A 57 -9.69 4.68 7.55
C MET A 57 -9.17 3.59 6.60
N SER A 58 -9.37 2.31 6.94
CA SER A 58 -9.01 1.18 6.08
C SER A 58 -9.71 1.23 4.71
N SER A 59 -10.98 1.63 4.71
CA SER A 59 -11.79 1.67 3.49
C SER A 59 -11.55 2.91 2.64
N ILE A 60 -11.26 4.07 3.26
CA ILE A 60 -11.08 5.35 2.54
C ILE A 60 -9.64 5.50 2.07
N VAL A 61 -8.67 5.19 2.94
CA VAL A 61 -7.25 5.31 2.67
C VAL A 61 -6.66 3.93 2.46
N PHE A 62 -6.91 3.33 1.31
CA PHE A 62 -6.43 1.98 0.98
C PHE A 62 -4.91 1.99 0.68
N ALA A 63 -4.09 2.21 1.72
CA ALA A 63 -2.63 2.33 1.63
C ALA A 63 -1.97 1.93 2.97
N GLY A 64 -1.76 0.63 3.19
CA GLY A 64 -1.36 0.05 4.46
C GLY A 64 -0.20 0.75 5.19
N ALA A 65 0.92 1.03 4.50
CA ALA A 65 2.08 1.68 5.12
C ALA A 65 1.75 3.09 5.64
N SER A 66 0.99 3.89 4.89
CA SER A 66 0.60 5.24 5.33
C SER A 66 -0.44 5.21 6.45
N GLN A 67 -1.31 4.21 6.47
CA GLN A 67 -2.26 4.00 7.56
C GLN A 67 -1.55 3.72 8.88
N VAL A 68 -0.54 2.84 8.86
CA VAL A 68 0.25 2.52 10.05
C VAL A 68 1.03 3.73 10.54
N VAL A 69 1.65 4.51 9.66
CA VAL A 69 2.34 5.76 10.03
C VAL A 69 1.36 6.79 10.59
N PHE A 70 0.18 6.92 9.99
CA PHE A 70 -0.88 7.79 10.53
C PHE A 70 -1.19 7.44 11.99
N VAL A 71 -1.51 6.17 12.25
CA VAL A 71 -1.92 5.69 13.57
C VAL A 71 -0.82 5.92 14.61
N GLN A 72 0.45 5.70 14.25
CA GLN A 72 1.57 5.93 15.16
C GLN A 72 1.81 7.40 15.47
N LEU A 73 1.77 8.26 14.47
CA LEU A 73 1.92 9.70 14.68
C LEU A 73 0.72 10.28 15.45
N TRP A 74 -0.46 9.71 15.23
CA TRP A 74 -1.66 10.03 16.03
C TRP A 74 -1.46 9.68 17.50
N ALA A 75 -1.06 8.43 17.80
CA ALA A 75 -0.79 7.97 19.16
C ALA A 75 0.34 8.77 19.86
N ALA A 76 1.33 9.23 19.08
CA ALA A 76 2.43 10.07 19.58
C ALA A 76 2.00 11.55 19.80
N GLY A 77 0.75 11.92 19.56
CA GLY A 77 0.27 13.32 19.71
C GLY A 77 0.93 14.28 18.72
N SER A 78 1.34 13.81 17.55
CA SER A 78 1.98 14.65 16.53
C SER A 78 1.03 15.70 15.97
N ALA A 79 1.56 16.86 15.55
CA ALA A 79 0.76 17.90 14.91
C ALA A 79 0.13 17.36 13.60
N TYR A 80 -1.11 17.75 13.32
CA TYR A 80 -1.85 17.30 12.10
C TYR A 80 -1.10 17.55 10.80
N PHE A 81 -0.36 18.63 10.72
CA PHE A 81 0.51 18.95 9.59
C PHE A 81 1.60 17.86 9.39
N VAL A 82 2.22 17.38 10.47
CA VAL A 82 3.24 16.32 10.41
C VAL A 82 2.62 15.00 9.98
N ILE A 83 1.45 14.66 10.52
CA ILE A 83 0.70 13.47 10.13
C ILE A 83 0.37 13.53 8.63
N GLY A 84 -0.26 14.63 8.19
CA GLY A 84 -0.68 14.79 6.79
C GLY A 84 0.48 14.78 5.80
N SER A 85 1.58 15.48 6.09
CA SER A 85 2.75 15.51 5.22
C SER A 85 3.49 14.18 5.18
N SER A 86 3.58 13.45 6.29
CA SER A 86 4.19 12.11 6.33
C SER A 86 3.37 11.11 5.50
N VAL A 87 2.05 11.10 5.66
CA VAL A 87 1.14 10.27 4.86
C VAL A 87 1.23 10.61 3.37
N ALA A 88 1.24 11.91 3.03
CA ALA A 88 1.37 12.35 1.65
C ALA A 88 2.70 11.91 1.03
N LEU A 89 3.80 12.06 1.76
CA LEU A 89 5.14 11.67 1.31
C LEU A 89 5.21 10.16 1.02
N ILE A 90 4.69 9.33 1.91
CA ILE A 90 4.65 7.87 1.71
C ILE A 90 3.80 7.52 0.49
N ASN A 91 2.70 8.22 0.27
CA ASN A 91 1.77 7.96 -0.83
C ASN A 91 2.21 8.53 -2.19
N LEU A 92 3.32 9.29 -2.27
CA LEU A 92 3.90 9.72 -3.56
C LEU A 92 4.19 8.55 -4.51
N ARG A 93 4.47 7.38 -3.99
CA ARG A 93 4.63 6.15 -4.79
C ARG A 93 3.40 5.82 -5.64
N HIS A 94 2.18 6.08 -5.16
CA HIS A 94 0.96 5.86 -5.94
C HIS A 94 0.86 6.79 -7.15
N VAL A 95 1.46 7.98 -7.10
CA VAL A 95 1.59 8.88 -8.26
C VAL A 95 2.45 8.23 -9.34
N LEU A 96 3.58 7.61 -8.95
CA LEU A 96 4.47 6.90 -9.88
C LEU A 96 3.78 5.68 -10.51
N TYR A 97 3.04 4.89 -9.70
CA TYR A 97 2.27 3.77 -10.23
C TYR A 97 1.18 4.24 -11.18
N SER A 98 0.44 5.28 -10.81
CA SER A 98 -0.61 5.86 -11.65
C SER A 98 -0.05 6.38 -12.98
N ALA A 99 1.09 7.06 -12.96
CA ALA A 99 1.77 7.53 -14.17
C ALA A 99 2.18 6.35 -15.06
N SER A 100 2.71 5.27 -14.48
CA SER A 100 3.15 4.07 -15.21
C SER A 100 2.00 3.32 -15.89
N VAL A 101 0.80 3.30 -15.29
CA VAL A 101 -0.37 2.61 -15.86
C VAL A 101 -1.26 3.52 -16.71
N ALA A 102 -1.10 4.85 -16.62
CA ALA A 102 -1.99 5.83 -17.25
C ALA A 102 -2.13 5.62 -18.77
N GLU A 103 -1.04 5.28 -19.45
CA GLU A 103 -1.05 5.06 -20.89
C GLU A 103 -1.99 3.91 -21.31
N TYR A 104 -1.99 2.84 -20.55
CA TYR A 104 -2.85 1.66 -20.79
C TYR A 104 -4.33 1.94 -20.47
N LEU A 105 -4.61 2.89 -19.57
CA LEU A 105 -5.94 3.20 -19.10
C LEU A 105 -6.58 4.41 -19.82
N LYS A 106 -5.84 5.14 -20.65
CA LYS A 106 -6.30 6.40 -21.28
C LYS A 106 -7.58 6.25 -22.13
N LYS A 107 -7.79 5.07 -22.72
CA LYS A 107 -8.98 4.76 -23.55
C LYS A 107 -10.22 4.38 -22.73
N LEU A 108 -10.07 4.14 -21.43
CA LEU A 108 -11.18 3.78 -20.55
C LEU A 108 -12.00 5.00 -20.13
N SER A 109 -13.27 4.77 -19.79
CA SER A 109 -14.13 5.82 -19.24
C SER A 109 -13.58 6.34 -17.90
N PHE A 110 -13.97 7.56 -17.53
CA PHE A 110 -13.53 8.20 -16.31
C PHE A 110 -13.87 7.37 -15.07
N LYS A 111 -15.03 6.74 -15.02
CA LYS A 111 -15.46 5.84 -13.93
C LYS A 111 -14.49 4.68 -13.73
N TRP A 112 -14.08 4.03 -14.81
CA TRP A 112 -13.09 2.95 -14.75
C TRP A 112 -11.75 3.43 -14.23
N ARG A 113 -11.28 4.60 -14.67
CA ARG A 113 -10.01 5.17 -14.22
C ARG A 113 -10.01 5.49 -12.73
N ILE A 114 -11.14 5.99 -12.17
CA ILE A 114 -11.28 6.23 -10.73
C ILE A 114 -11.23 4.91 -9.95
N ILE A 115 -12.04 3.90 -10.35
CA ILE A 115 -12.09 2.62 -9.64
C ILE A 115 -10.72 1.94 -9.64
N LEU A 116 -10.07 1.86 -10.80
CA LEU A 116 -8.76 1.22 -10.92
C LEU A 116 -7.65 2.03 -10.22
N GLY A 117 -7.74 3.35 -10.22
CA GLY A 117 -6.81 4.22 -9.49
C GLY A 117 -6.93 4.06 -7.98
N TYR A 118 -8.14 3.94 -7.45
CA TYR A 118 -8.37 3.65 -6.03
C TYR A 118 -7.83 2.27 -5.62
N LEU A 119 -7.98 1.25 -6.47
CA LEU A 119 -7.49 -0.11 -6.22
C LEU A 119 -6.00 -0.30 -6.52
N LEU A 120 -5.30 0.74 -6.96
CA LEU A 120 -3.90 0.68 -7.38
C LEU A 120 -2.97 0.85 -6.17
N THR A 121 -2.57 -0.26 -5.58
CA THR A 121 -1.56 -0.33 -4.52
C THR A 121 -0.26 -0.94 -5.06
N ASP A 122 0.75 -1.11 -4.19
CA ASP A 122 2.04 -1.72 -4.52
C ASP A 122 1.86 -3.11 -5.13
N GLU A 123 1.06 -3.94 -4.49
CA GLU A 123 0.84 -5.33 -4.88
C GLU A 123 0.03 -5.41 -6.18
N SER A 124 -1.06 -4.61 -6.28
CA SER A 124 -1.88 -4.61 -7.50
C SER A 124 -1.13 -4.05 -8.70
N PHE A 125 -0.25 -3.06 -8.50
CA PHE A 125 0.69 -2.58 -9.51
C PHE A 125 1.67 -3.68 -9.91
N ALA A 126 2.32 -4.34 -8.96
CA ALA A 126 3.34 -5.36 -9.20
C ALA A 126 2.83 -6.52 -10.06
N VAL A 127 1.60 -7.01 -9.79
CA VAL A 127 1.02 -8.10 -10.59
C VAL A 127 0.47 -7.62 -11.93
N SER A 128 0.04 -6.36 -12.04
CA SER A 128 -0.65 -5.85 -13.22
C SER A 128 0.31 -5.30 -14.29
N ILE A 129 1.42 -4.68 -13.91
CA ILE A 129 2.29 -3.96 -14.86
C ILE A 129 2.83 -4.85 -15.98
N LYS A 130 3.27 -6.07 -15.65
CA LYS A 130 3.73 -7.04 -16.66
C LYS A 130 2.60 -7.43 -17.61
N ARG A 131 1.38 -7.62 -17.11
CA ARG A 131 0.22 -7.98 -17.93
C ARG A 131 -0.19 -6.84 -18.85
N LEU A 132 -0.18 -5.60 -18.33
CA LEU A 132 -0.46 -4.40 -19.11
C LEU A 132 0.54 -4.22 -20.25
N SER A 133 1.84 -4.34 -19.98
CA SER A 133 2.88 -4.16 -20.99
C SER A 133 2.84 -5.21 -22.10
N THR A 134 2.43 -6.45 -21.79
CA THR A 134 2.43 -7.55 -22.78
C THR A 134 1.11 -7.72 -23.51
N HIS A 135 -0.02 -7.33 -22.94
CA HIS A 135 -1.36 -7.62 -23.48
C HIS A 135 -2.32 -6.41 -23.49
N GLY A 136 -1.89 -5.24 -22.99
CA GLY A 136 -2.77 -4.10 -22.77
C GLY A 136 -3.56 -3.62 -24.00
N GLU A 137 -3.03 -3.80 -25.21
CA GLU A 137 -3.74 -3.42 -26.44
C GLU A 137 -4.63 -4.52 -27.00
N SER A 138 -4.34 -5.79 -26.72
CA SER A 138 -5.01 -6.94 -27.34
C SER A 138 -6.11 -7.56 -26.47
N ARG A 139 -6.13 -7.26 -25.15
CA ARG A 139 -7.05 -7.87 -24.18
C ARG A 139 -7.63 -6.83 -23.21
N PRO A 140 -8.80 -7.10 -22.60
CA PRO A 140 -9.42 -6.21 -21.62
C PRO A 140 -8.72 -6.30 -20.25
N VAL A 141 -7.41 -5.92 -20.18
CA VAL A 141 -6.56 -6.07 -19.00
C VAL A 141 -7.05 -5.24 -17.81
N HIS A 142 -7.91 -4.24 -18.01
CA HIS A 142 -8.56 -3.52 -16.92
C HIS A 142 -9.42 -4.44 -16.03
N PHE A 143 -9.97 -5.55 -16.56
CA PHE A 143 -10.63 -6.57 -15.73
C PHE A 143 -9.63 -7.39 -14.90
N PHE A 144 -8.41 -7.61 -15.41
CA PHE A 144 -7.34 -8.20 -14.61
C PHE A 144 -6.97 -7.30 -13.43
N MET A 145 -6.80 -5.98 -13.69
CA MET A 145 -6.54 -5.00 -12.62
C MET A 145 -7.69 -4.96 -11.60
N LEU A 146 -8.93 -5.00 -12.07
CA LEU A 146 -10.10 -5.05 -11.19
C LEU A 146 -10.08 -6.32 -10.31
N GLY A 147 -9.83 -7.48 -10.91
CA GLY A 147 -9.78 -8.75 -10.19
C GLY A 147 -8.68 -8.77 -9.13
N SER A 148 -7.46 -8.36 -9.48
CA SER A 148 -6.35 -8.30 -8.54
C SER A 148 -6.57 -7.26 -7.44
N GLY A 149 -6.98 -6.04 -7.79
CA GLY A 149 -7.20 -4.97 -6.83
C GLY A 149 -8.37 -5.23 -5.88
N LEU A 150 -9.49 -5.77 -6.40
CA LEU A 150 -10.66 -6.09 -5.57
C LEU A 150 -10.36 -7.25 -4.61
N THR A 151 -9.62 -8.27 -5.05
CA THR A 151 -9.18 -9.38 -4.19
C THR A 151 -8.32 -8.88 -3.04
N LEU A 152 -7.37 -8.00 -3.34
CA LEU A 152 -6.53 -7.37 -2.33
C LEU A 152 -7.34 -6.52 -1.36
N TRP A 153 -8.25 -5.69 -1.87
CA TRP A 153 -9.11 -4.82 -1.07
C TRP A 153 -9.99 -5.63 -0.10
N LEU A 154 -10.65 -6.67 -0.59
CA LEU A 154 -11.49 -7.54 0.25
C LEU A 154 -10.65 -8.22 1.34
N ALA A 155 -9.50 -8.77 0.99
CA ALA A 155 -8.60 -9.41 1.97
C ALA A 155 -8.14 -8.41 3.03
N TRP A 156 -7.78 -7.18 2.61
CA TRP A 156 -7.39 -6.10 3.51
C TRP A 156 -8.52 -5.69 4.46
N GLN A 157 -9.75 -5.50 3.96
CA GLN A 157 -10.89 -5.15 4.82
C GLN A 157 -11.21 -6.26 5.83
N ILE A 158 -11.26 -7.51 5.37
CA ILE A 158 -11.56 -8.66 6.24
C ILE A 158 -10.48 -8.79 7.33
N SER A 159 -9.21 -8.68 6.97
CA SER A 159 -8.11 -8.76 7.94
C SER A 159 -8.08 -7.58 8.90
N THR A 160 -8.38 -6.36 8.43
CA THR A 160 -8.53 -5.18 9.30
C THR A 160 -9.66 -5.38 10.32
N ILE A 161 -10.84 -5.82 9.88
CA ILE A 161 -11.98 -6.07 10.77
C ILE A 161 -11.62 -7.15 11.80
N ALA A 162 -10.97 -8.24 11.36
CA ALA A 162 -10.49 -9.28 12.29
C ALA A 162 -9.49 -8.71 13.32
N GLY A 163 -8.59 -7.83 12.88
CA GLY A 163 -7.64 -7.13 13.74
C GLY A 163 -8.31 -6.18 14.73
N VAL A 164 -9.34 -5.45 14.30
CA VAL A 164 -10.14 -4.58 15.17
C VAL A 164 -10.83 -5.41 16.27
N ILE A 165 -11.49 -6.50 15.91
CA ILE A 165 -12.14 -7.40 16.87
C ILE A 165 -11.10 -8.02 17.82
N ALA A 166 -9.95 -8.46 17.31
CA ALA A 166 -8.88 -8.97 18.16
C ALA A 166 -8.35 -7.88 19.09
N GLY A 167 -8.10 -6.66 18.59
CA GLY A 167 -7.61 -5.53 19.36
C GLY A 167 -8.55 -5.10 20.49
N SER A 168 -9.87 -5.13 20.27
CA SER A 168 -10.85 -4.79 21.29
C SER A 168 -11.02 -5.88 22.39
N THR A 169 -10.50 -7.09 22.16
CA THR A 169 -10.55 -8.20 23.13
C THR A 169 -9.24 -8.42 23.89
N ILE A 170 -8.14 -7.78 23.45
CA ILE A 170 -6.84 -7.92 24.13
C ILE A 170 -6.84 -7.09 25.41
N PRO A 171 -6.46 -7.68 26.57
CA PRO A 171 -6.35 -6.95 27.82
C PRO A 171 -5.29 -5.83 27.73
N GLU A 172 -5.53 -4.66 28.34
CA GLU A 172 -4.64 -3.50 28.34
C GLU A 172 -3.23 -3.80 28.93
N ASN A 173 -3.14 -4.81 29.79
CA ASN A 173 -1.86 -5.24 30.39
C ASN A 173 -0.94 -6.05 29.45
N TRP A 174 -1.40 -6.38 28.26
CA TRP A 174 -0.54 -6.93 27.22
C TRP A 174 0.19 -5.77 26.55
N GLU A 175 1.50 -5.67 26.75
CA GLU A 175 2.33 -4.62 26.16
C GLU A 175 2.38 -4.71 24.62
N LEU A 176 1.26 -4.41 23.97
CA LEU A 176 1.14 -4.36 22.50
C LEU A 176 2.08 -3.31 21.90
N ALA A 177 2.55 -2.35 22.69
CA ALA A 177 3.55 -1.38 22.27
C ALA A 177 4.81 -2.00 21.67
N PHE A 178 5.18 -3.22 22.10
CA PHE A 178 6.32 -3.95 21.51
C PHE A 178 5.99 -4.59 20.17
N ALA A 179 4.75 -4.94 19.90
CA ALA A 179 4.35 -5.54 18.64
C ALA A 179 4.50 -4.55 17.46
N ILE A 180 4.37 -3.24 17.70
CA ILE A 180 4.48 -2.17 16.70
C ILE A 180 5.87 -2.13 16.06
N PRO A 181 7.00 -1.93 16.83
CA PRO A 181 8.34 -1.94 16.26
C PRO A 181 8.67 -3.26 15.55
N LEU A 182 8.25 -4.40 16.13
CA LEU A 182 8.50 -5.71 15.56
C LEU A 182 7.85 -5.87 14.19
N THR A 183 6.62 -5.35 14.02
CA THR A 183 5.91 -5.36 12.75
C THR A 183 6.64 -4.53 11.69
N PHE A 184 7.14 -3.33 12.05
CA PHE A 184 7.92 -2.52 11.12
C PHE A 184 9.21 -3.20 10.70
N ILE A 185 9.91 -3.83 11.62
CA ILE A 185 11.11 -4.62 11.31
C ILE A 185 10.75 -5.72 10.31
N ALA A 186 9.66 -6.45 10.56
CA ALA A 186 9.21 -7.52 9.67
C ALA A 186 8.85 -7.03 8.25
N ILE A 187 8.37 -5.79 8.12
CA ILE A 187 8.04 -5.17 6.82
C ILE A 187 9.30 -4.61 6.14
N VAL A 188 10.15 -3.91 6.89
CA VAL A 188 11.31 -3.19 6.33
C VAL A 188 12.43 -4.15 5.94
N VAL A 189 12.75 -5.14 6.78
CA VAL A 189 13.87 -6.06 6.54
C VAL A 189 13.83 -6.75 5.17
N PRO A 190 12.69 -7.30 4.69
CA PRO A 190 12.61 -7.89 3.36
C PRO A 190 12.83 -6.91 2.20
N LEU A 191 12.67 -5.61 2.43
CA LEU A 191 12.87 -4.55 1.43
C LEU A 191 14.35 -4.14 1.30
N LEU A 192 15.20 -4.47 2.27
CA LEU A 192 16.62 -4.14 2.29
C LEU A 192 17.43 -5.09 1.39
N LYS A 193 17.18 -5.05 0.09
CA LYS A 193 17.78 -6.00 -0.88
C LYS A 193 19.10 -5.52 -1.51
N ASN A 194 19.36 -4.23 -1.51
CA ASN A 194 20.53 -3.65 -2.17
C ASN A 194 21.18 -2.57 -1.31
N THR A 195 22.42 -2.20 -1.65
CA THR A 195 23.19 -1.19 -0.89
C THR A 195 22.50 0.17 -0.79
N PRO A 196 21.89 0.74 -1.86
CA PRO A 196 21.17 2.01 -1.75
C PRO A 196 20.03 1.97 -0.74
N THR A 197 19.22 0.90 -0.72
CA THR A 197 18.09 0.77 0.23
C THR A 197 18.58 0.58 1.67
N ILE A 198 19.67 -0.17 1.87
CA ILE A 198 20.28 -0.34 3.20
C ILE A 198 20.80 1.01 3.72
N ILE A 199 21.55 1.75 2.89
CA ILE A 199 22.07 3.06 3.29
C ILE A 199 20.96 4.07 3.51
N CYS A 200 19.90 4.06 2.69
CA CYS A 200 18.69 4.85 2.91
C CYS A 200 18.12 4.57 4.32
N ALA A 201 17.91 3.30 4.66
CA ALA A 201 17.35 2.92 5.95
C ALA A 201 18.26 3.31 7.12
N LEU A 202 19.56 3.06 7.03
CA LEU A 202 20.52 3.43 8.08
C LEU A 202 20.59 4.94 8.27
N THR A 203 20.61 5.71 7.18
CA THR A 203 20.61 7.18 7.25
C THR A 203 19.31 7.71 7.88
N SER A 204 18.16 7.19 7.47
CA SER A 204 16.88 7.56 8.09
C SER A 204 16.87 7.23 9.59
N CYS A 205 17.39 6.06 9.96
CA CYS A 205 17.49 5.65 11.37
C CYS A 205 18.37 6.60 12.19
N LEU A 206 19.55 6.95 11.68
CA LEU A 206 20.46 7.90 12.35
C LEU A 206 19.80 9.27 12.51
N ILE A 207 19.21 9.81 11.44
CA ILE A 207 18.51 11.10 11.51
C ILE A 207 17.35 11.03 12.51
N ALA A 208 16.61 9.92 12.56
CA ALA A 208 15.51 9.74 13.50
C ALA A 208 16.01 9.73 14.95
N ILE A 209 17.12 9.03 15.26
CA ILE A 209 17.69 8.96 16.61
C ILE A 209 18.13 10.35 17.09
N PHE A 210 18.87 11.09 16.26
CA PHE A 210 19.39 12.41 16.64
C PHE A 210 18.34 13.53 16.51
N GLY A 211 17.32 13.32 15.72
CA GLY A 211 16.25 14.29 15.45
C GLY A 211 15.09 14.29 16.44
N GLN A 212 15.05 13.37 17.43
CA GLN A 212 13.92 13.24 18.37
C GLN A 212 13.58 14.53 19.15
N SER A 213 14.57 15.42 19.30
CA SER A 213 14.37 16.73 19.95
C SER A 213 13.65 17.76 19.09
N LEU A 214 13.41 17.48 17.81
CA LEU A 214 12.69 18.41 16.93
C LEU A 214 11.21 18.51 17.33
N PRO A 215 10.66 19.74 17.34
CA PRO A 215 9.28 19.96 17.77
C PRO A 215 8.29 19.25 16.83
N TRP A 216 7.11 18.89 17.39
CA TRP A 216 5.97 18.30 16.68
C TRP A 216 6.29 17.01 15.90
N ASN A 217 7.31 16.25 16.32
CA ASN A 217 7.77 15.04 15.64
C ASN A 217 8.20 15.26 14.18
N THR A 218 8.65 16.48 13.82
CA THR A 218 9.10 16.82 12.46
C THR A 218 10.31 16.00 12.03
N TRP A 219 11.03 15.38 12.96
CA TRP A 219 12.13 14.45 12.69
C TRP A 219 11.74 13.31 11.74
N VAL A 220 10.46 12.89 11.72
CA VAL A 220 9.96 11.85 10.80
C VAL A 220 10.13 12.30 9.35
N ILE A 221 9.75 13.55 9.04
CA ILE A 221 9.87 14.11 7.68
C ILE A 221 11.34 14.28 7.31
N VAL A 222 12.15 14.82 8.23
CA VAL A 222 13.58 15.04 7.99
C VAL A 222 14.31 13.72 7.76
N ALA A 223 14.00 12.68 8.56
CA ALA A 223 14.57 11.34 8.41
C ALA A 223 14.20 10.71 7.07
N ALA A 224 12.91 10.82 6.67
CA ALA A 224 12.44 10.28 5.40
C ALA A 224 13.12 10.95 4.21
N LEU A 225 13.11 12.28 4.15
CA LEU A 225 13.74 13.04 3.06
C LEU A 225 15.25 12.83 3.00
N GLY A 226 15.95 12.88 4.15
CA GLY A 226 17.38 12.65 4.24
C GLY A 226 17.80 11.27 3.75
N GLY A 227 17.08 10.23 4.18
CA GLY A 227 17.31 8.86 3.74
C GLY A 227 17.10 8.68 2.23
N ILE A 228 15.99 9.22 1.70
CA ILE A 228 15.69 9.16 0.26
C ILE A 228 16.76 9.86 -0.57
N LEU A 229 17.17 11.06 -0.18
CA LEU A 229 18.18 11.84 -0.91
C LEU A 229 19.53 11.11 -0.95
N ILE A 230 19.97 10.55 0.16
CA ILE A 230 21.25 9.82 0.22
C ILE A 230 21.15 8.50 -0.54
N GLY A 231 20.08 7.74 -0.36
CA GLY A 231 19.85 6.48 -1.08
C GLY A 231 19.84 6.68 -2.60
N ALA A 232 19.08 7.68 -3.07
CA ALA A 232 19.00 8.03 -4.50
C ALA A 232 20.35 8.52 -5.08
N SER A 233 21.13 9.28 -4.30
CA SER A 233 22.46 9.73 -4.71
C SER A 233 23.42 8.57 -4.93
N ILE A 234 23.37 7.58 -4.05
CA ILE A 234 24.21 6.36 -4.16
C ILE A 234 23.77 5.50 -5.34
N GLU A 235 22.48 5.37 -5.57
CA GLU A 235 21.94 4.63 -6.72
C GLU A 235 22.40 5.29 -8.04
N LYS A 236 22.26 6.60 -8.15
CA LYS A 236 22.72 7.37 -9.31
C LYS A 236 24.23 7.19 -9.54
N TRP A 237 25.03 7.25 -8.48
CA TRP A 237 26.49 7.06 -8.59
C TRP A 237 26.86 5.64 -9.05
N LYS A 238 26.11 4.62 -8.62
CA LYS A 238 26.31 3.23 -9.08
C LYS A 238 25.93 3.03 -10.54
N LEU A 239 24.90 3.73 -11.04
CA LEU A 239 24.47 3.65 -12.44
C LEU A 239 25.40 4.43 -13.39
N SER A 240 26.22 5.35 -12.86
CA SER A 240 27.18 6.14 -13.65
C SER A 240 28.57 5.49 -13.80
N LYS A 241 28.78 4.33 -13.14
CA LYS A 241 29.99 3.50 -13.24
C LYS A 241 29.71 2.23 -14.02
#